data_b58f1559d8992d2b7521d85eae9c6f62
#
_entry.id   b58f1559d8992d2b7521d85eae9c6f62
#
_cell.length_a   1.000
_cell.length_b   1.000
_cell.length_c   1.000
_cell.angle_alpha   90.00
_cell.angle_beta   90.00
_cell.angle_gamma   90.00
#
_symmetry.space_group_name_H-M   'P 1'
#
loop_
_entity.id
_entity.type
_entity.pdbx_description
1 polymer ?
#
loop_
_entity_poly.entity_id
_entity_poly.type
_entity_poly.pdbx_seq_one_letter_code
_entity_poly.pdbx_strand_id
1 'polypeptide(L)'
;MGVKNIVYNLMINFEDIINHQIELLRYAGKNSDTFTVITTLKKPYSKRPPNFIHDKIMMELSPYMVDYIVGIKEWPGTYRSGGSHTVMLTYRLCKNSRYLLEKLENWYLPLKNGLPEDICFYRKQRPWFGSVSHEKMAFMWNATESDLTNLENLSIKFSIQNK
;
A
#
# COMPACT_ATOMS: atom_id res chain seq x y z
N MET A 1 8.52 7.23 -34.16
CA MET A 1 7.86 8.19 -33.25
C MET A 1 7.38 7.41 -32.02
N GLY A 2 8.00 7.63 -30.86
CA GLY A 2 7.57 6.98 -29.62
C GLY A 2 6.26 7.59 -29.17
N VAL A 3 5.23 6.77 -28.99
CA VAL A 3 3.99 7.17 -28.34
C VAL A 3 4.36 7.61 -26.92
N LYS A 4 4.23 8.90 -26.60
CA LYS A 4 4.33 9.38 -25.21
C LYS A 4 3.19 8.73 -24.44
N ASN A 5 3.48 7.75 -23.60
CA ASN A 5 2.51 7.23 -22.66
C ASN A 5 2.11 8.37 -21.71
N ILE A 6 0.89 8.84 -21.85
CA ILE A 6 0.31 9.81 -20.93
C ILE A 6 0.11 9.09 -19.60
N VAL A 7 0.54 9.70 -18.50
CA VAL A 7 0.36 9.20 -17.15
C VAL A 7 -0.31 10.25 -16.27
N TYR A 8 -1.09 9.79 -15.33
CA TYR A 8 -1.93 10.61 -14.46
C TYR A 8 -1.59 10.37 -12.99
N ASN A 9 -1.75 11.38 -12.17
CA ASN A 9 -1.84 11.21 -10.72
C ASN A 9 -3.30 11.31 -10.30
N LEU A 10 -3.78 10.34 -9.57
CA LEU A 10 -5.19 10.22 -9.20
C LEU A 10 -5.35 10.29 -7.69
N MET A 11 -6.39 10.97 -7.24
CA MET A 11 -6.98 10.75 -5.93
C MET A 11 -8.21 9.87 -6.11
N ILE A 12 -8.28 8.78 -5.36
CA ILE A 12 -9.30 7.74 -5.50
C ILE A 12 -10.29 7.85 -4.35
N ASN A 13 -11.58 7.67 -4.63
CA ASN A 13 -12.59 7.65 -3.59
C ASN A 13 -12.35 6.47 -2.63
N PHE A 14 -12.15 6.78 -1.35
CA PHE A 14 -11.74 5.79 -0.36
C PHE A 14 -12.86 4.79 -0.02
N GLU A 15 -14.12 5.20 -0.03
CA GLU A 15 -15.26 4.31 0.23
C GLU A 15 -15.43 3.29 -0.89
N ASP A 16 -15.23 3.70 -2.13
CA ASP A 16 -15.29 2.79 -3.28
C ASP A 16 -14.18 1.73 -3.19
N ILE A 17 -12.99 2.09 -2.68
CA ILE A 17 -11.89 1.15 -2.44
C ILE A 17 -12.27 0.07 -1.43
N ILE A 18 -12.90 0.45 -0.34
CA ILE A 18 -13.36 -0.52 0.69
C ILE A 18 -14.33 -1.53 0.08
N ASN A 19 -15.23 -1.07 -0.77
CA ASN A 19 -16.23 -1.90 -1.42
C ASN A 19 -15.64 -2.85 -2.49
N HIS A 20 -14.49 -2.50 -3.07
CA HIS A 20 -13.82 -3.25 -4.15
C HIS A 20 -12.41 -3.74 -3.77
N GLN A 21 -12.18 -3.96 -2.50
CA GLN A 21 -10.86 -4.28 -1.95
C GLN A 21 -10.20 -5.50 -2.61
N ILE A 22 -10.95 -6.57 -2.82
CA ILE A 22 -10.40 -7.82 -3.37
C ILE A 22 -10.04 -7.66 -4.85
N GLU A 23 -10.90 -7.01 -5.62
CA GLU A 23 -10.66 -6.74 -7.05
C GLU A 23 -9.44 -5.86 -7.25
N LEU A 24 -9.29 -4.82 -6.43
CA LEU A 24 -8.12 -3.94 -6.45
C LEU A 24 -6.85 -4.67 -6.04
N LEU A 25 -6.91 -5.54 -5.03
CA LEU A 25 -5.78 -6.39 -4.65
C LEU A 25 -5.33 -7.31 -5.78
N ARG A 26 -6.27 -7.93 -6.46
CA ARG A 26 -5.96 -8.79 -7.61
C ARG A 26 -5.36 -8.00 -8.76
N TYR A 27 -5.86 -6.79 -8.99
CA TYR A 27 -5.30 -5.88 -9.98
C TYR A 27 -3.90 -5.42 -9.59
N ALA A 28 -3.71 -4.97 -8.36
CA ALA A 28 -2.40 -4.59 -7.83
C ALA A 28 -1.40 -5.75 -7.91
N GLY A 29 -1.83 -6.95 -7.54
CA GLY A 29 -1.00 -8.15 -7.57
C GLY A 29 -0.51 -8.57 -8.97
N LYS A 30 -1.23 -8.18 -10.02
CA LYS A 30 -0.82 -8.40 -11.42
C LYS A 30 0.12 -7.33 -11.94
N ASN A 31 0.10 -6.14 -11.34
CA ASN A 31 0.74 -4.94 -11.85
C ASN A 31 1.85 -4.38 -10.96
N SER A 32 2.18 -5.06 -9.86
CA SER A 32 3.19 -4.62 -8.88
C SER A 32 4.16 -5.73 -8.54
N ASP A 33 5.34 -5.34 -8.07
CA ASP A 33 6.43 -6.26 -7.71
C ASP A 33 6.58 -6.40 -6.20
N THR A 34 6.31 -5.31 -5.49
CA THR A 34 6.43 -5.20 -4.03
C THR A 34 5.29 -4.37 -3.47
N PHE A 35 5.09 -4.49 -2.16
CA PHE A 35 4.26 -3.58 -1.40
C PHE A 35 4.92 -3.22 -0.07
N THR A 36 4.56 -2.06 0.45
CA THR A 36 4.98 -1.60 1.78
C THR A 36 3.79 -1.42 2.69
N VAL A 37 4.03 -1.51 3.98
CA VAL A 37 3.10 -1.12 5.05
C VAL A 37 3.86 -0.38 6.13
N ILE A 38 3.16 0.46 6.87
CA ILE A 38 3.71 1.25 7.96
C ILE A 38 3.26 0.67 9.29
N THR A 39 4.16 0.62 10.25
CA THR A 39 3.86 0.22 11.63
C THR A 39 4.66 1.03 12.62
N THR A 40 4.35 0.89 13.90
CA THR A 40 5.04 1.59 14.98
C THR A 40 5.64 0.59 15.95
N LEU A 41 6.90 0.77 16.30
CA LEU A 41 7.57 -0.01 17.35
C LEU A 41 7.17 0.49 18.73
N LYS A 42 7.05 -0.42 19.69
CA LYS A 42 6.83 -0.04 21.10
C LYS A 42 8.05 0.63 21.74
N LYS A 43 9.26 0.37 21.23
CA LYS A 43 10.53 0.93 21.70
C LYS A 43 11.32 1.50 20.52
N PRO A 44 11.89 2.72 20.64
CA PRO A 44 12.46 3.46 19.52
C PRO A 44 13.74 2.88 18.92
N TYR A 45 14.43 1.99 19.58
CA TYR A 45 15.76 1.53 19.17
C TYR A 45 15.88 0.03 18.95
N SER A 46 14.77 -0.65 18.67
CA SER A 46 14.85 -2.06 18.27
C SER A 46 15.41 -2.15 16.86
N LYS A 47 16.61 -2.72 16.72
CA LYS A 47 17.21 -3.08 15.41
C LYS A 47 16.55 -4.33 14.79
N ARG A 48 15.61 -4.96 15.49
CA ARG A 48 14.92 -6.16 15.01
C ARG A 48 13.63 -5.75 14.29
N PRO A 49 13.25 -6.46 13.23
CA PRO A 49 11.96 -6.23 12.59
C PRO A 49 10.83 -6.42 13.60
N PRO A 50 9.70 -5.72 13.44
CA PRO A 50 8.53 -5.89 14.27
C PRO A 50 8.09 -7.35 14.32
N ASN A 51 7.77 -7.84 15.52
CA ASN A 51 7.25 -9.19 15.69
C ASN A 51 5.72 -9.14 15.85
N PHE A 52 5.02 -9.69 14.88
CA PHE A 52 3.55 -9.73 14.81
C PHE A 52 2.98 -11.05 15.34
N ILE A 53 3.54 -11.55 16.45
CA ILE A 53 3.15 -12.87 17.03
C ILE A 53 1.65 -13.04 17.30
N HIS A 54 0.90 -11.95 17.37
CA HIS A 54 -0.52 -11.95 17.62
C HIS A 54 -1.39 -11.80 16.36
N ASP A 55 -0.77 -11.59 15.19
CA ASP A 55 -1.47 -11.51 13.92
C ASP A 55 -1.01 -12.62 12.97
N LYS A 56 -1.88 -13.56 12.73
CA LYS A 56 -1.59 -14.76 11.93
C LYS A 56 -1.17 -14.38 10.50
N ILE A 57 -1.84 -13.43 9.87
CA ILE A 57 -1.57 -13.06 8.48
C ILE A 57 -0.22 -12.36 8.38
N MET A 58 0.10 -11.46 9.31
CA MET A 58 1.40 -10.80 9.34
C MET A 58 2.54 -11.78 9.62
N MET A 59 2.31 -12.81 10.46
CA MET A 59 3.27 -13.90 10.64
C MET A 59 3.47 -14.69 9.34
N GLU A 60 2.40 -15.05 8.65
CA GLU A 60 2.45 -15.77 7.37
C GLU A 60 3.08 -14.93 6.25
N LEU A 61 3.03 -13.60 6.33
CA LEU A 61 3.72 -12.67 5.41
C LEU A 61 5.23 -12.55 5.69
N SER A 62 5.70 -12.87 6.89
CA SER A 62 7.12 -12.73 7.26
C SER A 62 8.13 -13.31 6.26
N PRO A 63 7.91 -14.49 5.64
CA PRO A 63 8.85 -15.07 4.66
C PRO A 63 8.99 -14.23 3.38
N TYR A 64 8.06 -13.32 3.13
CA TYR A 64 8.05 -12.44 1.95
C TYR A 64 8.62 -11.05 2.23
N MET A 65 8.97 -10.75 3.48
CA MET A 65 9.60 -9.49 3.84
C MET A 65 11.01 -9.43 3.24
N VAL A 66 11.27 -8.37 2.47
CA VAL A 66 12.55 -8.18 1.76
C VAL A 66 13.36 -7.04 2.34
N ASP A 67 12.72 -6.10 3.02
CA ASP A 67 13.39 -4.96 3.64
C ASP A 67 12.54 -4.32 4.75
N TYR A 68 13.19 -3.57 5.65
CA TYR A 68 12.51 -2.70 6.61
C TYR A 68 13.36 -1.48 6.95
N ILE A 69 12.71 -0.34 7.17
CA ILE A 69 13.37 0.91 7.52
C ILE A 69 12.78 1.43 8.83
N VAL A 70 13.62 1.57 9.84
CA VAL A 70 13.26 2.11 11.17
C VAL A 70 13.51 3.61 11.20
N GLY A 71 12.61 4.37 11.82
CA GLY A 71 12.72 5.81 11.95
C GLY A 71 12.37 6.56 10.67
N ILE A 72 11.55 5.96 9.81
CA ILE A 72 11.08 6.64 8.59
C ILE A 72 10.20 7.83 8.98
N LYS A 73 10.40 8.95 8.27
CA LYS A 73 9.68 10.21 8.53
C LYS A 73 8.59 10.48 7.51
N GLU A 74 8.73 9.91 6.32
CA GLU A 74 7.82 10.11 5.21
C GLU A 74 7.71 8.85 4.36
N TRP A 75 6.56 8.62 3.78
CA TRP A 75 6.27 7.50 2.88
C TRP A 75 5.22 7.95 1.83
N PRO A 76 4.95 7.16 0.79
CA PRO A 76 4.03 7.58 -0.26
C PRO A 76 2.68 8.06 0.28
N GLY A 77 2.29 9.27 -0.07
CA GLY A 77 1.07 9.94 0.39
C GLY A 77 1.20 10.67 1.73
N THR A 78 2.27 10.46 2.49
CA THR A 78 2.46 11.05 3.83
C THR A 78 3.81 11.75 3.91
N TYR A 79 3.82 12.97 4.43
CA TYR A 79 5.00 13.79 4.56
C TYR A 79 5.22 14.24 6.01
N ARG A 80 6.41 13.97 6.56
CA ARG A 80 6.88 14.40 7.88
C ARG A 80 5.98 14.01 9.07
N SER A 81 5.26 12.89 8.99
CA SER A 81 4.43 12.45 10.11
C SER A 81 5.04 11.30 10.91
N GLY A 82 6.08 10.66 10.40
CA GLY A 82 6.78 9.58 11.07
C GLY A 82 7.85 10.05 12.05
N GLY A 83 8.46 9.11 12.74
CA GLY A 83 9.48 9.37 13.77
C GLY A 83 10.30 8.13 14.10
N SER A 84 11.08 8.19 15.18
CA SER A 84 12.01 7.14 15.60
C SER A 84 11.37 5.76 15.82
N HIS A 85 10.06 5.72 16.05
CA HIS A 85 9.29 4.49 16.27
C HIS A 85 8.59 3.98 15.01
N THR A 86 8.54 4.79 13.96
CA THR A 86 7.83 4.44 12.72
C THR A 86 8.70 3.53 11.87
N VAL A 87 8.13 2.46 11.37
CA VAL A 87 8.83 1.47 10.53
C VAL A 87 8.05 1.24 9.27
N MET A 88 8.74 1.28 8.14
CA MET A 88 8.22 0.81 6.87
C MET A 88 8.73 -0.61 6.62
N LEU A 89 7.81 -1.53 6.39
CA LEU A 89 8.08 -2.92 6.03
C LEU A 89 7.83 -3.09 4.54
N THR A 90 8.77 -3.70 3.84
CA THR A 90 8.67 -3.99 2.40
C THR A 90 8.56 -5.49 2.18
N TYR A 91 7.58 -5.89 1.40
CA TYR A 91 7.30 -7.28 1.06
C TYR A 91 7.36 -7.52 -0.44
N ARG A 92 7.85 -8.69 -0.81
CA ARG A 92 7.74 -9.17 -2.18
C ARG A 92 6.29 -9.55 -2.48
N LEU A 93 5.76 -9.06 -3.59
CA LEU A 93 4.43 -9.41 -4.07
C LEU A 93 4.52 -10.57 -5.07
N CYS A 94 4.07 -11.73 -4.63
CA CYS A 94 3.98 -12.95 -5.41
C CYS A 94 2.62 -13.63 -5.21
N LYS A 95 2.36 -14.74 -5.88
CA LYS A 95 1.07 -15.44 -5.77
C LYS A 95 0.68 -15.73 -4.31
N ASN A 96 1.63 -16.19 -3.50
CA ASN A 96 1.34 -16.59 -2.10
C ASN A 96 1.11 -15.37 -1.20
N SER A 97 1.98 -14.33 -1.26
CA SER A 97 1.79 -13.13 -0.45
C SER A 97 0.52 -12.37 -0.85
N ARG A 98 0.16 -12.33 -2.14
CA ARG A 98 -1.12 -11.79 -2.59
C ARG A 98 -2.31 -12.54 -2.00
N TYR A 99 -2.27 -13.87 -2.02
CA TYR A 99 -3.33 -14.68 -1.41
C TYR A 99 -3.50 -14.39 0.09
N LEU A 100 -2.41 -14.13 0.81
CA LEU A 100 -2.47 -13.72 2.21
C LEU A 100 -3.10 -12.33 2.38
N LEU A 101 -2.75 -11.38 1.50
CA LEU A 101 -3.37 -10.06 1.52
C LEU A 101 -4.88 -10.11 1.26
N GLU A 102 -5.34 -10.98 0.37
CA GLU A 102 -6.78 -11.15 0.09
C GLU A 102 -7.59 -11.64 1.30
N LYS A 103 -6.92 -12.17 2.34
CA LYS A 103 -7.55 -12.57 3.59
C LYS A 103 -7.64 -11.44 4.63
N LEU A 104 -6.99 -10.29 4.39
CA LEU A 104 -7.09 -9.14 5.26
C LEU A 104 -8.46 -8.48 5.07
N GLU A 105 -9.27 -8.45 6.12
CA GLU A 105 -10.63 -7.91 6.04
C GLU A 105 -10.68 -6.39 5.86
N ASN A 106 -9.67 -5.65 6.36
CA ASN A 106 -9.69 -4.19 6.40
C ASN A 106 -8.28 -3.58 6.28
N TRP A 107 -7.55 -3.89 5.22
CA TRP A 107 -6.19 -3.38 5.05
C TRP A 107 -6.07 -1.90 4.68
N TYR A 108 -7.17 -1.22 4.37
CA TYR A 108 -7.24 0.23 4.18
C TYR A 108 -7.58 1.01 5.45
N LEU A 109 -8.21 0.39 6.42
CA LEU A 109 -8.58 1.06 7.66
C LEU A 109 -7.39 1.07 8.62
N PRO A 110 -7.27 2.11 9.48
CA PRO A 110 -6.28 2.10 10.55
C PRO A 110 -6.47 0.85 11.37
N LEU A 111 -5.47 -0.01 11.37
CA LEU A 111 -5.54 -1.26 12.10
C LEU A 111 -5.38 -0.94 13.58
N LYS A 112 -6.36 -1.33 14.38
CA LYS A 112 -6.30 -1.19 15.83
C LYS A 112 -5.12 -2.01 16.38
N ASN A 113 -4.48 -1.53 17.44
CA ASN A 113 -3.49 -2.28 18.24
C ASN A 113 -2.10 -2.49 17.57
N GLY A 114 -1.59 -1.52 16.82
CA GLY A 114 -0.21 -1.57 16.30
C GLY A 114 0.00 -2.52 15.12
N LEU A 115 -1.08 -2.93 14.46
CA LEU A 115 -1.00 -3.59 13.17
C LEU A 115 -0.61 -2.59 12.08
N PRO A 116 -0.02 -3.05 10.97
CA PRO A 116 0.38 -2.18 9.87
C PRO A 116 -0.78 -1.46 9.20
N GLU A 117 -0.51 -0.24 8.75
CA GLU A 117 -1.41 0.61 7.98
C GLU A 117 -0.72 1.16 6.72
N ASP A 118 -1.38 2.03 5.99
CA ASP A 118 -0.83 2.77 4.84
C ASP A 118 -0.13 1.86 3.82
N ILE A 119 -0.87 0.87 3.31
CA ILE A 119 -0.35 -0.02 2.29
C ILE A 119 -0.05 0.76 1.00
N CYS A 120 1.11 0.49 0.40
CA CYS A 120 1.47 1.02 -0.90
C CYS A 120 2.07 -0.06 -1.80
N PHE A 121 1.55 -0.18 -3.01
CA PHE A 121 2.05 -1.07 -4.05
C PHE A 121 3.02 -0.35 -4.96
N TYR A 122 4.08 -1.05 -5.37
CA TYR A 122 5.15 -0.51 -6.20
C TYR A 122 5.19 -1.21 -7.55
N ARG A 123 5.37 -0.41 -8.59
CA ARG A 123 5.57 -0.85 -9.97
C ARG A 123 6.97 -0.40 -10.41
N LYS A 124 7.86 -1.32 -10.70
CA LYS A 124 9.26 -1.03 -11.07
C LYS A 124 9.93 -0.09 -10.05
N GLN A 125 9.84 -0.44 -8.77
CA GLN A 125 10.41 0.31 -7.63
C GLN A 125 9.86 1.75 -7.42
N ARG A 126 8.74 2.10 -8.07
CA ARG A 126 8.07 3.39 -7.88
C ARG A 126 6.72 3.18 -7.22
N PRO A 127 6.36 4.03 -6.25
CA PRO A 127 5.01 4.02 -5.71
C PRO A 127 4.00 4.12 -6.85
N TRP A 128 3.00 3.27 -6.83
CA TRP A 128 1.98 3.28 -7.87
C TRP A 128 0.56 3.39 -7.30
N PHE A 129 0.22 2.59 -6.31
CA PHE A 129 -1.10 2.63 -5.68
C PHE A 129 -0.94 2.53 -4.17
N GLY A 130 -1.46 3.49 -3.41
CA GLY A 130 -1.30 3.52 -1.96
C GLY A 130 -2.43 4.23 -1.23
N SER A 131 -2.44 4.05 0.09
CA SER A 131 -3.41 4.67 0.98
C SER A 131 -2.74 5.40 2.14
N VAL A 132 -3.45 6.39 2.66
CA VAL A 132 -3.21 7.01 3.97
C VAL A 132 -4.46 6.73 4.79
N SER A 133 -4.44 5.61 5.49
CA SER A 133 -5.64 4.98 6.05
C SER A 133 -6.35 5.84 7.09
N HIS A 134 -5.59 6.50 7.98
CA HIS A 134 -6.16 7.36 9.02
C HIS A 134 -6.76 8.66 8.48
N GLU A 135 -6.34 9.10 7.29
CA GLU A 135 -6.90 10.27 6.59
C GLU A 135 -8.02 9.86 5.60
N LYS A 136 -8.26 8.56 5.44
CA LYS A 136 -9.20 8.02 4.46
C LYS A 136 -8.91 8.49 3.04
N MET A 137 -7.65 8.49 2.67
CA MET A 137 -7.16 8.91 1.36
C MET A 137 -6.50 7.76 0.63
N ALA A 138 -6.65 7.73 -0.68
CA ALA A 138 -5.93 6.80 -1.54
C ALA A 138 -5.51 7.47 -2.84
N PHE A 139 -4.40 7.02 -3.38
CA PHE A 139 -3.74 7.63 -4.51
C PHE A 139 -3.28 6.58 -5.50
N MET A 140 -3.27 6.96 -6.78
CA MET A 140 -2.56 6.21 -7.81
C MET A 140 -1.63 7.17 -8.55
N TRP A 141 -0.34 6.89 -8.50
CA TRP A 141 0.70 7.71 -9.13
C TRP A 141 1.14 7.09 -10.46
N ASN A 142 1.38 7.95 -11.45
CA ASN A 142 1.76 7.50 -12.79
C ASN A 142 0.78 6.46 -13.37
N ALA A 143 -0.51 6.65 -13.10
CA ALA A 143 -1.57 5.81 -13.63
C ALA A 143 -1.61 5.91 -15.17
N THR A 144 -1.81 4.79 -15.82
CA THR A 144 -1.97 4.68 -17.28
C THR A 144 -3.46 4.67 -17.66
N GLU A 145 -3.77 4.82 -18.94
CA GLU A 145 -5.15 4.64 -19.44
C GLU A 145 -5.76 3.30 -19.04
N SER A 146 -4.96 2.23 -19.00
CA SER A 146 -5.40 0.92 -18.51
C SER A 146 -5.80 0.93 -17.04
N ASP A 147 -5.09 1.72 -16.22
CA ASP A 147 -5.44 1.89 -14.80
C ASP A 147 -6.77 2.64 -14.65
N LEU A 148 -6.98 3.70 -15.42
CA LEU A 148 -8.25 4.45 -15.43
C LEU A 148 -9.42 3.54 -15.83
N THR A 149 -9.27 2.83 -16.96
CA THR A 149 -10.28 1.89 -17.45
C THR A 149 -10.63 0.82 -16.41
N ASN A 150 -9.63 0.31 -15.67
CA ASN A 150 -9.88 -0.66 -14.61
C ASN A 150 -10.70 -0.07 -13.46
N LEU A 151 -10.37 1.16 -13.02
CA LEU A 151 -11.14 1.85 -11.98
C LEU A 151 -12.59 2.12 -12.42
N GLU A 152 -12.79 2.57 -13.67
CA GLU A 152 -14.11 2.79 -14.26
C GLU A 152 -14.94 1.50 -14.33
N ASN A 153 -14.34 0.40 -14.77
CA ASN A 153 -15.00 -0.92 -14.84
C ASN A 153 -15.44 -1.42 -13.45
N LEU A 154 -14.73 -1.05 -12.40
CA LEU A 154 -15.10 -1.30 -11.00
C LEU A 154 -16.04 -0.25 -10.42
N SER A 155 -16.45 0.76 -11.22
CA SER A 155 -17.26 1.91 -10.75
C SER A 155 -16.59 2.69 -9.59
N ILE A 156 -15.27 2.68 -9.52
CA ILE A 156 -14.49 3.42 -8.52
C ILE A 156 -14.30 4.85 -9.00
N LYS A 157 -14.75 5.81 -8.22
CA LYS A 157 -14.61 7.23 -8.52
C LYS A 157 -13.20 7.73 -8.23
N PHE A 158 -12.70 8.58 -9.09
CA PHE A 158 -11.39 9.22 -8.92
C PHE A 158 -11.40 10.64 -9.50
N SER A 159 -10.44 11.44 -9.09
CA SER A 159 -10.14 12.75 -9.69
C SER A 159 -8.69 12.81 -10.13
N ILE A 160 -8.45 13.43 -11.29
CA ILE A 160 -7.10 13.66 -11.80
C ILE A 160 -6.53 14.86 -11.06
N GLN A 161 -5.36 14.67 -10.44
CA GLN A 161 -4.64 15.72 -9.75
C GLN A 161 -3.75 16.45 -10.77
N ASN A 162 -3.97 17.72 -10.95
CA ASN A 162 -3.07 18.56 -11.75
C ASN A 162 -1.70 18.65 -11.06
N LYS A 163 -0.63 18.54 -11.86
CA LYS A 163 0.74 18.74 -11.39
C LYS A 163 0.96 20.17 -10.94
#